data_8e09cb43997bceb1010a534398ae25df
#
_entry.id   8e09cb43997bceb1010a534398ae25df
#
_cell.length_a   1.000
_cell.length_b   1.000
_cell.length_c   1.000
_cell.angle_alpha   90.00
_cell.angle_beta   90.00
_cell.angle_gamma   90.00
#
_symmetry.space_group_name_H-M   'P 1'
#
loop_
_entity.id
_entity.type
_entity.pdbx_description
1 polymer ?
#
loop_
_entity_poly.entity_id
_entity_poly.type
_entity_poly.pdbx_seq_one_letter_code
_entity_poly.pdbx_strand_id
1 'polypeptide(L)'
;MKRSSIVVIAASAAVLFGAAVLAPPAIAETTARQSDVARRGSQVMPFSLTATTHVFTKTADGGIQQVLTKKRPDPKQVALIRAHLAAIAQDFAAGHFDAPEQIHGNDMPGLRALRAARQGELDIHYRDVPDGGEVAYRSRNPRLVAAIHEWFDAQVSDHGRDAMAGHQGGMMQHHGSDGSMQK
;
A
#
# COMPACT_ATOMS: atom_id res chain seq x y z
N MET A 1 31.18 46.28 66.56
CA MET A 1 31.47 44.94 66.00
C MET A 1 30.26 44.48 65.17
N LYS A 2 30.35 44.61 63.82
CA LYS A 2 29.30 44.21 62.93
C LYS A 2 29.64 42.83 62.35
N ARG A 3 28.78 41.84 62.59
CA ARG A 3 28.91 40.50 62.00
C ARG A 3 28.15 40.48 60.68
N SER A 4 28.89 40.28 59.60
CA SER A 4 28.29 40.07 58.27
C SER A 4 28.01 38.57 58.09
N SER A 5 26.73 38.23 57.84
CA SER A 5 26.31 36.88 57.50
C SER A 5 26.38 36.69 55.99
N ILE A 6 27.17 35.72 55.55
CA ILE A 6 27.25 35.33 54.13
C ILE A 6 26.17 34.27 53.88
N VAL A 7 25.20 34.58 53.02
CA VAL A 7 24.20 33.63 52.55
C VAL A 7 24.79 32.93 51.31
N VAL A 8 25.04 31.63 51.41
CA VAL A 8 25.45 30.79 50.28
C VAL A 8 24.18 30.24 49.63
N ILE A 9 23.88 30.70 48.41
CA ILE A 9 22.81 30.17 47.60
C ILE A 9 23.37 28.99 46.81
N ALA A 10 22.95 27.79 47.15
CA ALA A 10 23.24 26.58 46.38
C ALA A 10 22.27 26.49 45.20
N ALA A 11 22.75 26.69 43.97
CA ALA A 11 21.99 26.47 42.76
C ALA A 11 22.02 24.97 42.42
N SER A 12 20.90 24.28 42.62
CA SER A 12 20.73 22.90 42.19
C SER A 12 20.37 22.88 40.69
N ALA A 13 21.30 22.47 39.84
CA ALA A 13 21.05 22.19 38.43
C ALA A 13 20.35 20.83 38.30
N ALA A 14 19.06 20.83 37.97
CA ALA A 14 18.33 19.62 37.61
C ALA A 14 18.70 19.21 36.18
N VAL A 15 19.48 18.16 36.03
CA VAL A 15 19.77 17.52 34.73
C VAL A 15 18.58 16.66 34.38
N LEU A 16 17.75 17.14 33.43
CA LEU A 16 16.70 16.34 32.84
C LEU A 16 17.33 15.33 31.86
N PHE A 17 17.50 14.09 32.28
CA PHE A 17 17.77 12.98 31.38
C PHE A 17 16.53 12.69 30.60
N GLY A 18 16.44 13.18 29.36
CA GLY A 18 15.46 12.75 28.39
C GLY A 18 15.73 11.29 28.02
N ALA A 19 14.90 10.36 28.48
CA ALA A 19 14.94 8.98 28.04
C ALA A 19 14.52 8.95 26.58
N ALA A 20 15.48 8.78 25.66
CA ALA A 20 15.20 8.46 24.28
C ALA A 20 14.56 7.06 24.24
N VAL A 21 13.27 6.99 23.97
CA VAL A 21 12.57 5.72 23.75
C VAL A 21 13.05 5.18 22.41
N LEU A 22 13.98 4.24 22.43
CA LEU A 22 14.39 3.50 21.24
C LEU A 22 13.24 2.61 20.79
N ALA A 23 12.78 2.78 19.56
CA ALA A 23 11.80 1.89 18.96
C ALA A 23 12.35 0.44 18.92
N PRO A 24 11.52 -0.59 19.12
CA PRO A 24 11.96 -1.98 19.01
C PRO A 24 12.53 -2.25 17.62
N PRO A 25 13.53 -3.13 17.47
CA PRO A 25 14.27 -3.35 16.22
C PRO A 25 13.38 -3.70 15.04
N ALA A 26 12.33 -4.51 15.24
CA ALA A 26 11.39 -4.88 14.18
C ALA A 26 10.63 -3.69 13.57
N ILE A 27 10.26 -2.69 14.37
CA ILE A 27 9.61 -1.45 13.88
C ILE A 27 10.61 -0.61 13.09
N ALA A 28 11.85 -0.53 13.54
CA ALA A 28 12.91 0.22 12.85
C ALA A 28 13.24 -0.40 11.47
N GLU A 29 13.33 -1.73 11.38
CA GLU A 29 13.55 -2.45 10.13
C GLU A 29 12.40 -2.27 9.14
N THR A 30 11.15 -2.37 9.59
CA THR A 30 9.97 -2.14 8.76
C THR A 30 9.95 -0.72 8.20
N THR A 31 10.28 0.28 9.03
CA THR A 31 10.34 1.68 8.59
C THR A 31 11.46 1.93 7.58
N ALA A 32 12.62 1.32 7.77
CA ALA A 32 13.74 1.41 6.84
C ALA A 32 13.38 0.79 5.48
N ARG A 33 12.77 -0.41 5.48
CA ARG A 33 12.28 -1.07 4.26
C ARG A 33 11.26 -0.22 3.51
N GLN A 34 10.25 0.32 4.21
CA GLN A 34 9.24 1.21 3.61
C GLN A 34 9.86 2.46 2.98
N SER A 35 10.86 3.05 3.63
CA SER A 35 11.59 4.20 3.09
C SER A 35 12.36 3.84 1.81
N ASP A 36 12.98 2.68 1.77
CA ASP A 36 13.69 2.19 0.57
C ASP A 36 12.73 1.88 -0.57
N VAL A 37 11.59 1.26 -0.29
CA VAL A 37 10.54 0.99 -1.27
C VAL A 37 9.98 2.30 -1.83
N ALA A 38 9.68 3.28 -0.98
CA ALA A 38 9.21 4.59 -1.43
C ALA A 38 10.22 5.31 -2.33
N ARG A 39 11.51 5.27 -1.98
CA ARG A 39 12.59 5.85 -2.77
C ARG A 39 12.71 5.18 -4.15
N ARG A 40 12.70 3.85 -4.22
CA ARG A 40 12.74 3.09 -5.48
C ARG A 40 11.46 3.26 -6.28
N GLY A 41 10.31 3.22 -5.60
CA GLY A 41 9.01 3.44 -6.23
C GLY A 41 8.90 4.80 -6.92
N SER A 42 9.46 5.87 -6.33
CA SER A 42 9.47 7.21 -6.95
C SER A 42 10.29 7.29 -8.26
N GLN A 43 11.15 6.32 -8.54
CA GLN A 43 11.92 6.23 -9.77
C GLN A 43 11.21 5.42 -10.87
N VAL A 44 10.27 4.56 -10.49
CA VAL A 44 9.54 3.65 -11.39
C VAL A 44 8.14 4.16 -11.68
N MET A 45 7.45 4.69 -10.68
CA MET A 45 6.06 5.17 -10.82
C MET A 45 6.02 6.61 -11.33
N PRO A 46 5.31 6.90 -12.42
CA PRO A 46 5.26 8.25 -13.01
C PRO A 46 4.37 9.22 -12.24
N PHE A 47 3.58 8.74 -11.28
CA PHE A 47 2.68 9.53 -10.45
C PHE A 47 3.25 9.73 -9.03
N SER A 48 2.69 10.69 -8.30
CA SER A 48 3.14 11.01 -6.94
C SER A 48 2.61 10.00 -5.91
N LEU A 49 3.50 9.26 -5.24
CA LEU A 49 3.14 8.32 -4.17
C LEU A 49 2.41 9.02 -3.00
N THR A 50 2.81 10.25 -2.67
CA THR A 50 2.17 11.02 -1.58
C THR A 50 0.78 11.54 -1.94
N ALA A 51 0.48 11.72 -3.23
CA ALA A 51 -0.82 12.16 -3.74
C ALA A 51 -1.77 11.01 -4.05
N THR A 52 -1.29 9.77 -4.01
CA THR A 52 -2.05 8.57 -4.39
C THR A 52 -2.05 7.53 -3.27
N THR A 53 -2.98 6.59 -3.33
CA THR A 53 -3.00 5.42 -2.46
C THR A 53 -3.20 4.16 -3.28
N HIS A 54 -2.52 3.09 -2.88
CA HIS A 54 -2.72 1.75 -3.43
C HIS A 54 -3.73 1.00 -2.55
N VAL A 55 -4.70 0.36 -3.17
CA VAL A 55 -5.68 -0.47 -2.48
C VAL A 55 -5.59 -1.88 -3.03
N PHE A 56 -5.34 -2.85 -2.17
CA PHE A 56 -5.22 -4.26 -2.52
C PHE A 56 -6.34 -5.06 -1.89
N THR A 57 -7.28 -5.54 -2.71
CA THR A 57 -8.44 -6.31 -2.27
C THR A 57 -8.29 -7.76 -2.71
N LYS A 58 -8.22 -8.68 -1.76
CA LYS A 58 -8.21 -10.12 -2.06
C LYS A 58 -9.60 -10.60 -2.44
N THR A 59 -9.70 -11.44 -3.48
CA THR A 59 -10.94 -12.08 -3.92
C THR A 59 -10.82 -13.60 -3.85
N ALA A 60 -11.94 -14.31 -3.94
CA ALA A 60 -11.92 -15.78 -3.88
C ALA A 60 -11.14 -16.42 -5.05
N ASP A 61 -11.03 -15.72 -6.17
CA ASP A 61 -10.36 -16.16 -7.40
C ASP A 61 -9.07 -15.40 -7.71
N GLY A 62 -8.59 -14.53 -6.77
CA GLY A 62 -7.39 -13.74 -6.98
C GLY A 62 -7.37 -12.42 -6.23
N GLY A 63 -7.37 -11.28 -6.92
CA GLY A 63 -7.39 -9.98 -6.27
C GLY A 63 -7.53 -8.78 -7.20
N ILE A 64 -7.73 -7.63 -6.59
CA ILE A 64 -7.91 -6.34 -7.26
C ILE A 64 -6.91 -5.35 -6.67
N GLN A 65 -6.09 -4.76 -7.53
CA GLN A 65 -5.23 -3.63 -7.21
C GLN A 65 -5.82 -2.37 -7.79
N GLN A 66 -6.02 -1.35 -6.95
CA GLN A 66 -6.40 -0.01 -7.41
C GLN A 66 -5.32 0.98 -7.02
N VAL A 67 -5.09 1.98 -7.85
CA VAL A 67 -4.33 3.18 -7.51
C VAL A 67 -5.24 4.37 -7.72
N LEU A 68 -5.45 5.14 -6.65
CA LEU A 68 -6.44 6.20 -6.59
C LEU A 68 -5.79 7.50 -6.11
N THR A 69 -6.24 8.65 -6.58
CA THR A 69 -5.85 9.95 -6.03
C THR A 69 -6.48 10.17 -4.66
N LYS A 70 -5.69 10.70 -3.70
CA LYS A 70 -6.17 11.00 -2.31
C LYS A 70 -7.05 12.24 -2.27
N LYS A 71 -6.84 13.19 -3.17
CA LYS A 71 -7.60 14.46 -3.27
C LYS A 71 -8.21 14.60 -4.65
N ARG A 72 -9.45 15.06 -4.72
CA ARG A 72 -10.19 15.32 -5.96
C ARG A 72 -10.24 16.81 -6.27
N PRO A 73 -10.33 17.17 -7.54
CA PRO A 73 -9.93 16.41 -8.72
C PRO A 73 -8.42 16.57 -8.98
N ASP A 74 -7.74 15.49 -9.42
CA ASP A 74 -6.37 15.57 -9.92
C ASP A 74 -6.23 14.85 -11.27
N PRO A 75 -6.71 15.48 -12.36
CA PRO A 75 -6.73 14.84 -13.69
C PRO A 75 -5.33 14.42 -14.18
N LYS A 76 -4.28 15.16 -13.79
CA LYS A 76 -2.90 14.83 -14.17
C LYS A 76 -2.46 13.52 -13.50
N GLN A 77 -2.68 13.36 -12.21
CA GLN A 77 -2.35 12.13 -11.51
C GLN A 77 -3.18 10.95 -12.05
N VAL A 78 -4.49 11.15 -12.27
CA VAL A 78 -5.36 10.13 -12.85
C VAL A 78 -4.85 9.65 -14.21
N ALA A 79 -4.44 10.57 -15.10
CA ALA A 79 -3.90 10.19 -16.41
C ALA A 79 -2.60 9.38 -16.29
N LEU A 80 -1.68 9.78 -15.38
CA LEU A 80 -0.44 9.06 -15.13
C LEU A 80 -0.68 7.67 -14.53
N ILE A 81 -1.59 7.55 -13.57
CA ILE A 81 -2.00 6.27 -12.97
C ILE A 81 -2.54 5.33 -14.05
N ARG A 82 -3.47 5.81 -14.88
CA ARG A 82 -4.11 4.99 -15.92
C ARG A 82 -3.11 4.47 -16.94
N ALA A 83 -2.25 5.36 -17.46
CA ALA A 83 -1.22 4.96 -18.40
C ALA A 83 -0.28 3.90 -17.81
N HIS A 84 0.16 4.10 -16.56
CA HIS A 84 1.06 3.17 -15.88
C HIS A 84 0.40 1.82 -15.61
N LEU A 85 -0.81 1.80 -15.03
CA LEU A 85 -1.49 0.54 -14.71
C LEU A 85 -1.89 -0.25 -15.96
N ALA A 86 -2.25 0.43 -17.05
CA ALA A 86 -2.49 -0.23 -18.33
C ALA A 86 -1.23 -0.92 -18.87
N ALA A 87 -0.07 -0.25 -18.77
CA ALA A 87 1.22 -0.81 -19.21
C ALA A 87 1.61 -2.02 -18.35
N ILE A 88 1.59 -1.90 -17.01
CA ILE A 88 1.96 -3.02 -16.14
C ILE A 88 1.01 -4.21 -16.25
N ALA A 89 -0.27 -3.99 -16.53
CA ALA A 89 -1.20 -5.09 -16.76
C ALA A 89 -0.85 -5.90 -18.01
N GLN A 90 -0.37 -5.24 -19.07
CA GLN A 90 0.13 -5.91 -20.27
C GLN A 90 1.42 -6.69 -19.99
N ASP A 91 2.38 -6.07 -19.29
CA ASP A 91 3.64 -6.71 -18.91
C ASP A 91 3.38 -7.95 -18.04
N PHE A 92 2.53 -7.84 -17.03
CA PHE A 92 2.21 -8.95 -16.13
C PHE A 92 1.44 -10.07 -16.82
N ALA A 93 0.53 -9.74 -17.76
CA ALA A 93 -0.14 -10.75 -18.58
C ALA A 93 0.85 -11.52 -19.50
N ALA A 94 1.97 -10.88 -19.85
CA ALA A 94 3.07 -11.49 -20.57
C ALA A 94 4.09 -12.22 -19.66
N GLY A 95 3.89 -12.19 -18.33
CA GLY A 95 4.80 -12.80 -17.34
C GLY A 95 5.98 -11.92 -16.91
N HIS A 96 6.00 -10.66 -17.32
CA HIS A 96 7.07 -9.70 -16.99
C HIS A 96 6.73 -8.94 -15.70
N PHE A 97 7.39 -9.28 -14.61
CA PHE A 97 7.20 -8.67 -13.29
C PHE A 97 8.44 -7.88 -12.82
N ASP A 98 9.18 -7.26 -13.75
CA ASP A 98 10.45 -6.59 -13.45
C ASP A 98 10.25 -5.32 -12.60
N ALA A 99 9.17 -4.56 -12.83
CA ALA A 99 8.88 -3.36 -12.07
C ALA A 99 8.69 -3.62 -10.56
N PRO A 100 7.89 -4.61 -10.12
CA PRO A 100 7.85 -5.01 -8.71
C PRO A 100 9.20 -5.43 -8.15
N GLU A 101 10.03 -6.15 -8.90
CA GLU A 101 11.37 -6.54 -8.45
C GLU A 101 12.29 -5.36 -8.20
N GLN A 102 12.28 -4.37 -9.10
CA GLN A 102 13.06 -3.13 -8.92
C GLN A 102 12.67 -2.38 -7.65
N ILE A 103 11.40 -2.39 -7.29
CA ILE A 103 10.89 -1.66 -6.14
C ILE A 103 11.10 -2.46 -4.85
N HIS A 104 10.74 -3.74 -4.84
CA HIS A 104 10.62 -4.56 -3.65
C HIS A 104 11.73 -5.59 -3.47
N GLY A 105 12.49 -5.88 -4.51
CA GLY A 105 13.50 -6.94 -4.55
C GLY A 105 12.91 -8.29 -4.99
N ASN A 106 13.82 -9.26 -5.22
CA ASN A 106 13.47 -10.56 -5.81
C ASN A 106 12.79 -11.53 -4.84
N ASP A 107 12.86 -11.24 -3.54
CA ASP A 107 12.36 -12.12 -2.47
C ASP A 107 10.93 -11.79 -2.05
N MET A 108 10.22 -10.99 -2.84
CA MET A 108 8.85 -10.58 -2.53
C MET A 108 7.93 -11.81 -2.47
N PRO A 109 7.18 -12.02 -1.36
CA PRO A 109 6.25 -13.14 -1.24
C PRO A 109 5.28 -13.23 -2.43
N GLY A 110 4.98 -14.43 -2.89
CA GLY A 110 4.09 -14.69 -4.03
C GLY A 110 4.68 -14.39 -5.40
N LEU A 111 5.56 -13.40 -5.55
CA LEU A 111 6.02 -12.89 -6.85
C LEU A 111 6.69 -13.97 -7.73
N ARG A 112 7.52 -14.83 -7.13
CA ARG A 112 8.17 -15.93 -7.86
C ARG A 112 7.16 -16.91 -8.47
N ALA A 113 6.08 -17.22 -7.76
CA ALA A 113 5.03 -18.11 -8.28
C ALA A 113 4.24 -17.45 -9.41
N LEU A 114 3.96 -16.14 -9.32
CA LEU A 114 3.29 -15.39 -10.38
C LEU A 114 4.13 -15.34 -11.66
N ARG A 115 5.44 -15.13 -11.55
CA ARG A 115 6.38 -15.17 -12.69
C ARG A 115 6.50 -16.55 -13.33
N ALA A 116 6.37 -17.62 -12.54
CA ALA A 116 6.45 -18.99 -13.02
C ALA A 116 5.11 -19.51 -13.55
N ALA A 117 4.04 -18.71 -13.53
CA ALA A 117 2.74 -19.08 -14.06
C ALA A 117 2.83 -19.34 -15.56
N ARG A 118 2.15 -20.38 -16.02
CA ARG A 118 2.08 -20.70 -17.45
C ARG A 118 1.13 -19.73 -18.14
N GLN A 119 1.31 -19.57 -19.42
CA GLN A 119 0.39 -18.78 -20.24
C GLN A 119 -1.07 -19.26 -20.05
N GLY A 120 -1.97 -18.33 -19.73
CA GLY A 120 -3.40 -18.59 -19.50
C GLY A 120 -3.74 -19.07 -18.07
N GLU A 121 -2.78 -19.26 -17.16
CA GLU A 121 -3.07 -19.57 -15.76
C GLU A 121 -3.36 -18.30 -14.93
N LEU A 122 -2.86 -17.14 -15.37
CA LEU A 122 -3.19 -15.82 -14.83
C LEU A 122 -3.98 -15.04 -15.87
N ASP A 123 -5.12 -14.51 -15.44
CA ASP A 123 -5.95 -13.60 -16.19
C ASP A 123 -5.83 -12.21 -15.56
N ILE A 124 -5.25 -11.26 -16.31
CA ILE A 124 -4.91 -9.93 -15.79
C ILE A 124 -5.56 -8.88 -16.67
N HIS A 125 -6.46 -8.09 -16.07
CA HIS A 125 -7.26 -7.09 -16.78
C HIS A 125 -7.13 -5.72 -16.12
N TYR A 126 -6.89 -4.71 -16.95
CA TYR A 126 -6.94 -3.31 -16.58
C TYR A 126 -8.31 -2.70 -16.89
N ARG A 127 -8.73 -1.77 -16.05
CA ARG A 127 -9.83 -0.84 -16.37
C ARG A 127 -9.64 0.53 -15.70
N ASP A 128 -10.22 1.55 -16.31
CA ASP A 128 -10.35 2.87 -15.70
C ASP A 128 -11.34 2.85 -14.53
N VAL A 129 -11.02 3.61 -13.47
CA VAL A 129 -11.97 3.96 -12.42
C VAL A 129 -12.00 5.48 -12.24
N PRO A 130 -13.04 6.07 -11.59
CA PRO A 130 -13.22 7.53 -11.57
C PRO A 130 -11.97 8.31 -11.15
N ASP A 131 -11.28 7.88 -10.10
CA ASP A 131 -10.14 8.60 -9.51
C ASP A 131 -8.79 7.94 -9.77
N GLY A 132 -8.70 7.06 -10.75
CA GLY A 132 -7.47 6.33 -11.06
C GLY A 132 -7.65 5.17 -12.01
N GLY A 133 -7.01 4.05 -11.68
CA GLY A 133 -7.06 2.80 -12.45
C GLY A 133 -7.13 1.58 -11.55
N GLU A 134 -7.49 0.47 -12.15
CA GLU A 134 -7.64 -0.83 -11.50
C GLU A 134 -7.03 -1.94 -12.36
N VAL A 135 -6.36 -2.89 -11.72
CA VAL A 135 -5.91 -4.14 -12.31
C VAL A 135 -6.53 -5.29 -11.52
N ALA A 136 -7.24 -6.17 -12.20
CA ALA A 136 -7.77 -7.42 -11.65
C ALA A 136 -6.85 -8.57 -12.02
N TYR A 137 -6.55 -9.41 -11.04
CA TYR A 137 -5.73 -10.62 -11.16
C TYR A 137 -6.61 -11.81 -10.83
N ARG A 138 -6.73 -12.79 -11.74
CA ARG A 138 -7.55 -13.98 -11.52
C ARG A 138 -6.83 -15.25 -11.92
N SER A 139 -7.14 -16.33 -11.22
CA SER A 139 -6.65 -17.66 -11.56
C SER A 139 -7.62 -18.75 -11.11
N ARG A 140 -7.67 -19.84 -11.87
CA ARG A 140 -8.34 -21.08 -11.47
C ARG A 140 -7.41 -21.99 -10.66
N ASN A 141 -6.11 -21.68 -10.62
CA ASN A 141 -5.12 -22.40 -9.87
C ASN A 141 -5.06 -21.86 -8.42
N PRO A 142 -5.47 -22.63 -7.40
CA PRO A 142 -5.50 -22.16 -6.02
C PRO A 142 -4.12 -21.75 -5.49
N ARG A 143 -3.03 -22.30 -6.04
CA ARG A 143 -1.67 -21.91 -5.67
C ARG A 143 -1.33 -20.51 -6.18
N LEU A 144 -1.81 -20.14 -7.36
CA LEU A 144 -1.63 -18.79 -7.88
C LEU A 144 -2.53 -17.78 -7.17
N VAL A 145 -3.76 -18.17 -6.78
CA VAL A 145 -4.62 -17.34 -5.92
C VAL A 145 -3.93 -17.05 -4.59
N ALA A 146 -3.36 -18.07 -3.94
CA ALA A 146 -2.59 -17.87 -2.71
C ALA A 146 -1.38 -16.95 -2.93
N ALA A 147 -0.66 -17.13 -4.04
CA ALA A 147 0.48 -16.28 -4.39
C ALA A 147 0.09 -14.81 -4.62
N ILE A 148 -1.07 -14.53 -5.25
CA ILE A 148 -1.62 -13.17 -5.37
C ILE A 148 -1.89 -12.59 -3.98
N HIS A 149 -2.48 -13.37 -3.08
CA HIS A 149 -2.79 -12.92 -1.72
C HIS A 149 -1.53 -12.61 -0.91
N GLU A 150 -0.51 -13.46 -0.97
CA GLU A 150 0.79 -13.23 -0.34
C GLU A 150 1.48 -11.98 -0.90
N TRP A 151 1.44 -11.82 -2.21
CA TRP A 151 2.00 -10.65 -2.87
C TRP A 151 1.28 -9.36 -2.46
N PHE A 152 -0.05 -9.36 -2.35
CA PHE A 152 -0.82 -8.22 -1.90
C PHE A 152 -0.53 -7.85 -0.45
N ASP A 153 -0.38 -8.83 0.45
CA ASP A 153 0.02 -8.58 1.84
C ASP A 153 1.40 -7.91 1.90
N ALA A 154 2.35 -8.41 1.10
CA ALA A 154 3.68 -7.84 1.02
C ALA A 154 3.65 -6.41 0.45
N GLN A 155 2.83 -6.13 -0.57
CA GLN A 155 2.62 -4.78 -1.10
C GLN A 155 2.12 -3.82 -0.03
N VAL A 156 1.08 -4.21 0.73
CA VAL A 156 0.53 -3.38 1.80
C VAL A 156 1.58 -3.11 2.89
N SER A 157 2.34 -4.14 3.28
CA SER A 157 3.42 -4.01 4.26
C SER A 157 4.52 -3.06 3.80
N ASP A 158 4.97 -3.22 2.57
CA ASP A 158 6.11 -2.49 2.02
C ASP A 158 5.80 -1.01 1.72
N HIS A 159 4.61 -0.72 1.23
CA HIS A 159 4.17 0.66 0.96
C HIS A 159 3.70 1.41 2.21
N GLY A 160 3.44 0.71 3.33
CA GLY A 160 3.02 1.32 4.58
C GLY A 160 1.80 2.25 4.41
N ARG A 161 1.94 3.51 4.81
CA ARG A 161 0.82 4.49 4.75
C ARG A 161 0.33 4.84 3.34
N ASP A 162 1.06 4.47 2.29
CA ASP A 162 0.68 4.75 0.89
C ASP A 162 -0.06 3.56 0.27
N ALA A 163 -0.28 2.48 1.04
CA ALA A 163 -1.13 1.36 0.67
C ALA A 163 -2.08 0.95 1.78
N MET A 164 -3.15 0.25 1.41
CA MET A 164 -4.12 -0.32 2.34
C MET A 164 -4.74 -1.60 1.80
N ALA A 165 -5.16 -2.49 2.71
CA ALA A 165 -6.02 -3.60 2.36
C ALA A 165 -7.43 -3.10 2.06
N GLY A 166 -7.96 -3.48 0.90
CA GLY A 166 -9.34 -3.24 0.52
C GLY A 166 -10.25 -4.30 1.10
N HIS A 167 -11.53 -3.96 1.23
CA HIS A 167 -12.60 -4.88 1.64
C HIS A 167 -13.48 -5.17 0.44
N GLN A 168 -13.90 -6.42 0.26
CA GLN A 168 -15.00 -6.71 -0.65
C GLN A 168 -16.25 -6.07 -0.04
N GLY A 169 -16.71 -4.97 -0.65
CA GLY A 169 -17.98 -4.37 -0.28
C GLY A 169 -19.08 -5.40 -0.50
N GLY A 170 -19.66 -5.90 0.58
CA GLY A 170 -20.93 -6.61 0.51
C GLY A 170 -21.91 -5.69 -0.22
N MET A 171 -22.53 -6.18 -1.29
CA MET A 171 -23.68 -5.52 -1.89
C MET A 171 -24.67 -5.25 -0.77
N MET A 172 -24.80 -3.99 -0.35
CA MET A 172 -25.95 -3.57 0.44
C MET A 172 -27.18 -3.84 -0.43
N GLN A 173 -27.85 -4.95 -0.14
CA GLN A 173 -29.22 -5.15 -0.58
C GLN A 173 -30.02 -4.04 0.07
N HIS A 174 -30.35 -3.01 -0.70
CA HIS A 174 -31.43 -2.13 -0.35
C HIS A 174 -32.70 -2.97 -0.34
N HIS A 175 -33.09 -3.45 0.84
CA HIS A 175 -34.46 -3.89 1.10
C HIS A 175 -35.32 -2.63 0.99
N GLY A 176 -35.89 -2.42 -0.18
CA GLY A 176 -37.01 -1.53 -0.37
C GLY A 176 -38.14 -2.05 0.49
N SER A 177 -38.41 -1.41 1.61
CA SER A 177 -39.65 -1.55 2.35
C SER A 177 -40.76 -0.94 1.50
N ASP A 178 -41.39 -1.82 0.73
CA ASP A 178 -42.66 -1.52 0.06
C ASP A 178 -43.75 -1.45 1.12
N GLY A 179 -44.02 -0.24 1.55
CA GLY A 179 -45.09 0.11 2.45
C GLY A 179 -46.41 0.12 1.69
N SER A 180 -47.05 -1.02 1.50
CA SER A 180 -48.45 -1.07 1.06
C SER A 180 -49.35 -0.46 2.14
N MET A 181 -49.75 0.81 1.95
CA MET A 181 -50.93 1.34 2.59
C MET A 181 -52.16 0.89 1.83
N GLN A 182 -52.90 -0.06 2.42
CA GLN A 182 -54.29 -0.30 2.08
C GLN A 182 -55.15 0.76 2.76
N LYS A 183 -55.92 1.40 1.96
CA LYS A 183 -57.30 1.80 2.31
C LYS A 183 -58.14 1.87 1.07
#